data_0157677fb36e5439638fc0e8312ef57a
#
_entry.id   0157677fb36e5439638fc0e8312ef57a
#
_cell.length_a   1.000
_cell.length_b   1.000
_cell.length_c   1.000
_cell.angle_alpha   90.00
_cell.angle_beta   90.00
_cell.angle_gamma   90.00
#
_symmetry.space_group_name_H-M   'P 1'
#
loop_
_entity.id
_entity.type
_entity.pdbx_description
1 polymer ?
#
loop_
_entity_poly.entity_id
_entity_poly.type
_entity_poly.pdbx_seq_one_letter_code
_entity_poly.pdbx_strand_id
1 'polypeptide(L)'
;MALRYITGRSGQGKTEYLVKEVIRRSIEIPEKQYYVIVPEQFSLEMQRKIVKMHPRHGFFNIDVLSFHRLSYRIFAECNYQPKEILEDLGVSMMLRKILSEEEGDFLYFKKSMKKPGFIDELKSMLMEFIGYGVSWKQVEEVTKQLDENKSLCNKCEELGRIYERFEKAIEGRFMVTEQILDIAREFTGKAPMLKNAVFYFDGFAGFTPVQISFLRELLKVAAQINVT
;
A
#
# COMPACT_ATOMS: atom_id res chain seq x y z
N MET A 1 12.09 -19.73 8.86
CA MET A 1 11.47 -18.82 7.90
C MET A 1 10.73 -19.65 6.85
N ALA A 2 9.40 -19.52 6.72
CA ALA A 2 8.62 -20.31 5.77
C ALA A 2 7.56 -19.43 5.10
N LEU A 3 7.57 -19.41 3.76
CA LEU A 3 6.46 -18.90 2.95
C LEU A 3 5.62 -20.09 2.50
N ARG A 4 4.32 -20.03 2.73
CA ARG A 4 3.38 -21.09 2.38
C ARG A 4 2.23 -20.50 1.56
N TYR A 5 1.92 -21.11 0.45
CA TYR A 5 0.74 -20.80 -0.34
C TYR A 5 -0.40 -21.76 -0.06
N ILE A 6 -1.59 -21.24 0.15
CA ILE A 6 -2.85 -21.99 0.28
C ILE A 6 -3.57 -21.83 -1.06
N THR A 7 -3.40 -22.80 -1.93
CA THR A 7 -3.92 -22.75 -3.30
C THR A 7 -5.29 -23.42 -3.43
N GLY A 8 -6.10 -22.92 -4.35
CA GLY A 8 -7.43 -23.44 -4.66
C GLY A 8 -8.22 -22.47 -5.54
N ARG A 9 -9.24 -22.97 -6.24
CA ARG A 9 -10.13 -22.12 -7.05
C ARG A 9 -10.95 -21.16 -6.17
N SER A 10 -11.52 -20.12 -6.76
CA SER A 10 -12.48 -19.26 -6.06
C SER A 10 -13.63 -20.11 -5.48
N GLY A 11 -14.10 -19.78 -4.30
CA GLY A 11 -15.20 -20.49 -3.62
C GLY A 11 -14.84 -21.82 -2.96
N GLN A 12 -13.60 -22.33 -3.06
CA GLN A 12 -13.20 -23.62 -2.44
C GLN A 12 -12.87 -23.56 -0.95
N GLY A 13 -13.20 -22.48 -0.26
CA GLY A 13 -13.07 -22.39 1.19
C GLY A 13 -11.66 -22.06 1.70
N LYS A 14 -10.76 -21.45 0.89
CA LYS A 14 -9.42 -21.04 1.32
C LYS A 14 -9.44 -20.15 2.57
N THR A 15 -10.28 -19.11 2.55
CA THR A 15 -10.48 -18.22 3.70
C THR A 15 -10.99 -18.96 4.94
N GLU A 16 -11.90 -19.92 4.77
CA GLU A 16 -12.41 -20.70 5.89
C GLU A 16 -11.32 -21.61 6.48
N TYR A 17 -10.54 -22.25 5.63
CA TYR A 17 -9.38 -23.04 6.04
C TYR A 17 -8.38 -22.19 6.81
N LEU A 18 -8.03 -21.01 6.29
CA LEU A 18 -7.12 -20.07 6.95
C LEU A 18 -7.65 -19.66 8.32
N VAL A 19 -8.94 -19.30 8.43
CA VAL A 19 -9.55 -18.92 9.72
C VAL A 19 -9.52 -20.06 10.72
N LYS A 20 -9.86 -21.30 10.32
CA LYS A 20 -9.75 -22.48 11.18
C LYS A 20 -8.30 -22.73 11.63
N GLU A 21 -7.34 -22.57 10.71
CA GLU A 21 -5.93 -22.79 11.04
C GLU A 21 -5.39 -21.72 12.01
N VAL A 22 -5.69 -20.42 11.79
CA VAL A 22 -5.23 -19.37 12.69
C VAL A 22 -5.83 -19.52 14.09
N ILE A 23 -7.12 -19.85 14.20
CA ILE A 23 -7.79 -20.09 15.48
C ILE A 23 -7.14 -21.28 16.20
N ARG A 24 -6.99 -22.42 15.53
CA ARG A 24 -6.36 -23.61 16.11
C ARG A 24 -4.95 -23.28 16.64
N ARG A 25 -4.12 -22.62 15.82
CA ARG A 25 -2.74 -22.29 16.22
C ARG A 25 -2.67 -21.26 17.33
N SER A 26 -3.59 -20.31 17.37
CA SER A 26 -3.67 -19.31 18.45
C SER A 26 -4.01 -19.91 19.81
N ILE A 27 -4.73 -21.04 19.82
CA ILE A 27 -5.06 -21.80 21.03
C ILE A 27 -3.89 -22.73 21.41
N GLU A 28 -3.28 -23.38 20.44
CA GLU A 28 -2.17 -24.33 20.67
C GLU A 28 -0.87 -23.63 21.12
N ILE A 29 -0.61 -22.43 20.62
CA ILE A 29 0.61 -21.66 20.89
C ILE A 29 0.21 -20.22 21.25
N PRO A 30 -0.33 -19.99 22.46
CA PRO A 30 -0.91 -18.69 22.86
C PRO A 30 0.13 -17.58 23.04
N GLU A 31 1.40 -17.90 23.22
CA GLU A 31 2.50 -16.94 23.34
C GLU A 31 2.91 -16.32 21.98
N LYS A 32 2.46 -16.89 20.87
CA LYS A 32 2.70 -16.33 19.54
C LYS A 32 1.65 -15.33 19.14
N GLN A 33 2.10 -14.29 18.42
CA GLN A 33 1.22 -13.31 17.80
C GLN A 33 0.90 -13.75 16.36
N TYR A 34 -0.37 -13.63 16.00
CA TYR A 34 -0.92 -13.99 14.69
C TYR A 34 -1.52 -12.75 14.04
N TYR A 35 -1.08 -12.43 12.84
CA TYR A 35 -1.61 -11.31 12.06
C TYR A 35 -2.35 -11.84 10.85
N VAL A 36 -3.63 -11.47 10.71
CA VAL A 36 -4.43 -11.74 9.52
C VAL A 36 -4.53 -10.43 8.74
N ILE A 37 -3.85 -10.37 7.61
CA ILE A 37 -3.79 -9.19 6.76
C ILE A 37 -4.79 -9.36 5.62
N VAL A 38 -5.69 -8.41 5.49
CA VAL A 38 -6.75 -8.38 4.47
C VAL A 38 -6.86 -6.98 3.86
N PRO A 39 -7.45 -6.82 2.68
CA PRO A 39 -7.84 -5.50 2.18
C PRO A 39 -8.74 -4.77 3.18
N GLU A 40 -8.60 -3.44 3.28
CA GLU A 40 -9.25 -2.63 4.33
C GLU A 40 -10.76 -2.90 4.45
N GLN A 41 -11.45 -3.00 3.32
CA GLN A 41 -12.89 -3.26 3.24
C GLN A 41 -13.33 -4.58 3.86
N PHE A 42 -12.46 -5.58 3.94
CA PHE A 42 -12.76 -6.91 4.48
C PHE A 42 -12.35 -7.07 5.95
N SER A 43 -11.71 -6.07 6.55
CA SER A 43 -11.17 -6.18 7.92
C SER A 43 -12.24 -6.50 8.96
N LEU A 44 -13.37 -5.81 8.92
CA LEU A 44 -14.47 -6.01 9.87
C LEU A 44 -15.15 -7.37 9.67
N GLU A 45 -15.34 -7.79 8.43
CA GLU A 45 -15.93 -9.09 8.10
C GLU A 45 -15.04 -10.23 8.61
N MET A 46 -13.75 -10.15 8.37
CA MET A 46 -12.77 -11.12 8.85
C MET A 46 -12.74 -11.20 10.38
N GLN A 47 -12.74 -10.06 11.07
CA GLN A 47 -12.82 -10.03 12.54
C GLN A 47 -14.08 -10.74 13.05
N ARG A 48 -15.25 -10.39 12.51
CA ARG A 48 -16.52 -11.04 12.87
C ARG A 48 -16.50 -12.54 12.61
N LYS A 49 -15.91 -12.97 11.50
CA LYS A 49 -15.79 -14.38 11.14
C LYS A 49 -14.92 -15.14 12.14
N ILE A 50 -13.76 -14.59 12.52
CA ILE A 50 -12.87 -15.20 13.51
C ILE A 50 -13.58 -15.29 14.88
N VAL A 51 -14.18 -14.19 15.36
CA VAL A 51 -14.92 -14.18 16.64
C VAL A 51 -16.05 -15.23 16.66
N LYS A 52 -16.82 -15.33 15.57
CA LYS A 52 -17.92 -16.31 15.47
C LYS A 52 -17.44 -17.75 15.51
N MET A 53 -16.28 -18.03 14.89
CA MET A 53 -15.73 -19.38 14.79
C MET A 53 -14.83 -19.75 15.97
N HIS A 54 -14.34 -18.78 16.74
CA HIS A 54 -13.47 -19.03 17.89
C HIS A 54 -14.28 -19.64 19.06
N PRO A 55 -13.82 -20.75 19.68
CA PRO A 55 -14.58 -21.43 20.76
C PRO A 55 -14.91 -20.56 21.95
N ARG A 56 -14.07 -19.54 22.23
CA ARG A 56 -14.27 -18.60 23.34
C ARG A 56 -14.96 -17.29 22.93
N HIS A 57 -15.39 -17.18 21.67
CA HIS A 57 -15.96 -15.96 21.08
C HIS A 57 -15.11 -14.69 21.29
N GLY A 58 -13.80 -14.86 21.45
CA GLY A 58 -12.82 -13.79 21.64
C GLY A 58 -11.40 -14.32 21.54
N PHE A 59 -10.46 -13.41 21.27
CA PHE A 59 -9.04 -13.74 21.12
C PHE A 59 -8.19 -12.53 21.54
N PHE A 60 -6.95 -12.78 21.98
CA PHE A 60 -6.00 -11.73 22.38
C PHE A 60 -4.75 -11.70 21.54
N ASN A 61 -4.39 -12.83 20.91
CA ASN A 61 -3.17 -13.02 20.16
C ASN A 61 -3.39 -13.13 18.64
N ILE A 62 -4.59 -12.74 18.16
CA ILE A 62 -4.90 -12.60 16.73
C ILE A 62 -5.23 -11.14 16.45
N ASP A 63 -4.56 -10.53 15.49
CA ASP A 63 -4.89 -9.19 15.01
C ASP A 63 -5.30 -9.26 13.55
N VAL A 64 -6.43 -8.64 13.21
CA VAL A 64 -6.89 -8.49 11.82
C VAL A 64 -6.62 -7.06 11.38
N LEU A 65 -5.76 -6.89 10.41
CA LEU A 65 -5.25 -5.59 9.96
C LEU A 65 -5.27 -5.50 8.43
N SER A 66 -5.29 -4.28 7.92
CA SER A 66 -4.85 -3.99 6.54
C SER A 66 -3.36 -3.65 6.52
N PHE A 67 -2.76 -3.55 5.33
CA PHE A 67 -1.39 -3.04 5.20
C PHE A 67 -1.22 -1.66 5.84
N HIS A 68 -2.19 -0.78 5.65
CA HIS A 68 -2.19 0.55 6.22
C HIS A 68 -2.16 0.52 7.76
N ARG A 69 -3.05 -0.26 8.39
CA ARG A 69 -3.10 -0.40 9.87
C ARG A 69 -1.85 -1.08 10.42
N LEU A 70 -1.30 -2.07 9.70
CA LEU A 70 -0.04 -2.70 10.08
C LEU A 70 1.11 -1.68 10.06
N SER A 71 1.16 -0.82 9.04
CA SER A 71 2.19 0.24 8.94
C SER A 71 2.15 1.19 10.13
N TYR A 72 0.97 1.66 10.53
CA TYR A 72 0.84 2.52 11.72
C TYR A 72 1.24 1.82 13.02
N ARG A 73 0.95 0.53 13.15
CA ARG A 73 1.44 -0.24 14.30
C ARG A 73 2.96 -0.33 14.33
N ILE A 74 3.59 -0.56 13.18
CA ILE A 74 5.05 -0.56 13.05
C ILE A 74 5.62 0.81 13.46
N PHE A 75 5.02 1.91 13.00
CA PHE A 75 5.44 3.25 13.38
C PHE A 75 5.33 3.48 14.88
N ALA A 76 4.21 3.12 15.49
CA ALA A 76 4.00 3.24 16.93
C ALA A 76 5.03 2.43 17.74
N GLU A 77 5.29 1.20 17.34
CA GLU A 77 6.28 0.31 17.96
C GLU A 77 7.71 0.86 17.87
N CYS A 78 8.03 1.53 16.76
CA CYS A 78 9.35 2.12 16.53
C CYS A 78 9.47 3.57 17.01
N ASN A 79 8.45 4.12 17.67
CA ASN A 79 8.36 5.53 18.04
C ASN A 79 8.60 6.48 16.87
N TYR A 80 8.19 6.08 15.66
CA TYR A 80 8.28 6.89 14.47
C TYR A 80 6.99 7.70 14.30
N GLN A 81 7.15 9.01 14.16
CA GLN A 81 6.03 9.90 13.83
C GLN A 81 6.04 10.15 12.31
N PRO A 82 5.07 9.61 11.57
CA PRO A 82 4.95 9.90 10.14
C PRO A 82 4.68 11.39 9.93
N LYS A 83 5.06 11.89 8.77
CA LYS A 83 4.71 13.25 8.34
C LYS A 83 3.19 13.40 8.27
N GLU A 84 2.70 14.64 8.22
CA GLU A 84 1.28 14.93 8.04
C GLU A 84 0.77 14.35 6.71
N ILE A 85 -0.35 13.65 6.77
CA ILE A 85 -0.95 13.05 5.56
C ILE A 85 -1.67 14.11 4.78
N LEU A 86 -1.29 14.26 3.53
CA LEU A 86 -1.99 15.09 2.57
C LEU A 86 -3.20 14.30 2.03
N GLU A 87 -4.37 14.64 2.53
CA GLU A 87 -5.63 14.01 2.10
C GLU A 87 -5.98 14.37 0.65
N ASP A 88 -6.93 13.67 0.07
CA ASP A 88 -7.41 13.78 -1.31
C ASP A 88 -7.66 15.22 -1.78
N LEU A 89 -8.29 16.04 -0.93
CA LEU A 89 -8.54 17.44 -1.23
C LEU A 89 -7.23 18.25 -1.28
N GLY A 90 -6.33 18.00 -0.33
CA GLY A 90 -5.02 18.64 -0.27
C GLY A 90 -4.18 18.31 -1.50
N VAL A 91 -4.17 17.05 -1.94
CA VAL A 91 -3.51 16.62 -3.19
C VAL A 91 -4.09 17.38 -4.38
N SER A 92 -5.42 17.43 -4.49
CA SER A 92 -6.09 18.13 -5.60
C SER A 92 -5.78 19.65 -5.59
N MET A 93 -5.71 20.28 -4.42
CA MET A 93 -5.34 21.70 -4.30
C MET A 93 -3.87 21.93 -4.68
N MET A 94 -2.96 21.04 -4.27
CA MET A 94 -1.55 21.13 -4.61
C MET A 94 -1.35 20.99 -6.11
N LEU A 95 -2.00 20.02 -6.76
CA LEU A 95 -1.94 19.84 -8.21
C LEU A 95 -2.50 21.07 -8.96
N ARG A 96 -3.62 21.63 -8.50
CA ARG A 96 -4.16 22.87 -9.09
C ARG A 96 -3.17 24.03 -9.02
N LYS A 97 -2.49 24.17 -7.88
CA LYS A 97 -1.46 25.20 -7.69
C LYS A 97 -0.31 25.00 -8.68
N ILE A 98 0.26 23.80 -8.74
CA ILE A 98 1.36 23.47 -9.65
C ILE A 98 0.98 23.76 -11.10
N LEU A 99 -0.22 23.33 -11.53
CA LEU A 99 -0.69 23.56 -12.90
C LEU A 99 -0.93 25.03 -13.21
N SER A 100 -1.40 25.83 -12.23
CA SER A 100 -1.61 27.28 -12.43
C SER A 100 -0.31 28.05 -12.55
N GLU A 101 0.75 27.60 -11.87
CA GLU A 101 2.08 28.23 -11.94
C GLU A 101 2.79 27.97 -13.28
N GLU A 102 2.41 26.94 -14.01
CA GLU A 102 3.02 26.52 -15.28
C GLU A 102 2.05 26.51 -16.48
N GLU A 103 0.90 27.16 -16.40
CA GLU A 103 -0.14 27.11 -17.46
C GLU A 103 0.40 27.42 -18.85
N GLY A 104 1.47 28.25 -18.96
CA GLY A 104 2.13 28.62 -20.23
C GLY A 104 2.99 27.51 -20.85
N ASP A 105 3.51 26.58 -20.04
CA ASP A 105 4.57 25.65 -20.44
C ASP A 105 4.06 24.27 -20.87
N PHE A 106 2.75 24.01 -20.68
CA PHE A 106 2.13 22.76 -21.09
C PHE A 106 1.62 22.83 -22.53
N LEU A 107 2.05 21.87 -23.35
CA LEU A 107 1.60 21.71 -24.74
C LEU A 107 0.50 20.66 -24.84
N TYR A 108 0.73 19.47 -24.22
CA TYR A 108 -0.18 18.33 -24.29
C TYR A 108 -1.41 18.56 -23.42
N PHE A 109 -1.21 18.91 -22.13
CA PHE A 109 -2.30 19.08 -21.18
C PHE A 109 -3.03 20.42 -21.28
N LYS A 110 -2.52 21.41 -22.00
CA LYS A 110 -3.08 22.76 -22.12
C LYS A 110 -4.60 22.80 -22.35
N LYS A 111 -5.11 21.95 -23.25
CA LYS A 111 -6.55 21.86 -23.54
C LYS A 111 -7.33 21.09 -22.49
N SER A 112 -6.69 20.13 -21.82
CA SER A 112 -7.31 19.22 -20.86
C SER A 112 -7.40 19.83 -19.46
N MET A 113 -6.46 20.70 -19.09
CA MET A 113 -6.42 21.35 -17.77
C MET A 113 -7.69 22.12 -17.41
N LYS A 114 -8.42 22.61 -18.42
CA LYS A 114 -9.69 23.36 -18.24
C LYS A 114 -10.93 22.46 -18.18
N LYS A 115 -10.77 21.16 -18.41
CA LYS A 115 -11.89 20.21 -18.39
C LYS A 115 -12.21 19.77 -16.96
N PRO A 116 -13.52 19.65 -16.63
CA PRO A 116 -13.92 18.99 -15.38
C PRO A 116 -13.34 17.58 -15.28
N GLY A 117 -12.90 17.18 -14.09
CA GLY A 117 -12.35 15.85 -13.84
C GLY A 117 -10.85 15.69 -14.16
N PHE A 118 -10.21 16.60 -14.90
CA PHE A 118 -8.79 16.47 -15.23
C PHE A 118 -7.88 16.33 -14.00
N ILE A 119 -8.14 17.13 -12.96
CA ILE A 119 -7.38 17.05 -11.70
C ILE A 119 -7.55 15.69 -11.04
N ASP A 120 -8.75 15.13 -11.07
CA ASP A 120 -9.03 13.83 -10.44
C ASP A 120 -8.36 12.67 -11.20
N GLU A 121 -8.35 12.75 -12.53
CA GLU A 121 -7.61 11.77 -13.36
C GLU A 121 -6.09 11.88 -13.13
N LEU A 122 -5.56 13.10 -13.10
CA LEU A 122 -4.14 13.35 -12.84
C LEU A 122 -3.74 12.86 -11.44
N LYS A 123 -4.54 13.21 -10.42
CA LYS A 123 -4.36 12.72 -9.05
C LYS A 123 -4.33 11.20 -9.01
N SER A 124 -5.34 10.55 -9.58
CA SER A 124 -5.43 9.08 -9.61
C SER A 124 -4.20 8.45 -10.23
N MET A 125 -3.70 9.00 -11.34
CA MET A 125 -2.49 8.50 -12.01
C MET A 125 -1.24 8.67 -11.15
N LEU A 126 -1.05 9.82 -10.50
CA LEU A 126 0.10 10.05 -9.62
C LEU A 126 0.05 9.15 -8.37
N MET A 127 -1.13 8.99 -7.76
CA MET A 127 -1.30 8.09 -6.62
C MET A 127 -1.05 6.63 -7.01
N GLU A 128 -1.45 6.23 -8.21
CA GLU A 128 -1.11 4.91 -8.74
C GLU A 128 0.40 4.74 -8.91
N PHE A 129 1.11 5.71 -9.50
CA PHE A 129 2.57 5.65 -9.61
C PHE A 129 3.25 5.51 -8.25
N ILE A 130 2.86 6.30 -7.28
CA ILE A 130 3.40 6.23 -5.92
C ILE A 130 3.08 4.87 -5.28
N GLY A 131 1.85 4.39 -5.39
CA GLY A 131 1.42 3.09 -4.86
C GLY A 131 2.12 1.89 -5.51
N TYR A 132 2.60 2.05 -6.75
CA TYR A 132 3.42 1.05 -7.45
C TYR A 132 4.93 1.26 -7.25
N GLY A 133 5.34 2.33 -6.57
CA GLY A 133 6.75 2.69 -6.36
C GLY A 133 7.45 3.17 -7.62
N VAL A 134 6.69 3.73 -8.58
CA VAL A 134 7.23 4.35 -9.80
C VAL A 134 7.60 5.79 -9.46
N SER A 135 8.86 6.15 -9.62
CA SER A 135 9.36 7.52 -9.43
C SER A 135 9.18 8.37 -10.69
N TRP A 136 9.16 9.71 -10.53
CA TRP A 136 9.14 10.62 -11.67
C TRP A 136 10.33 10.41 -12.64
N LYS A 137 11.50 10.00 -12.13
CA LYS A 137 12.69 9.67 -12.95
C LYS A 137 12.43 8.50 -13.88
N GLN A 138 11.73 7.46 -13.40
CA GLN A 138 11.35 6.32 -14.24
C GLN A 138 10.35 6.72 -15.32
N VAL A 139 9.41 7.64 -15.01
CA VAL A 139 8.51 8.19 -16.02
C VAL A 139 9.29 8.96 -17.09
N GLU A 140 10.28 9.74 -16.70
CA GLU A 140 11.18 10.45 -17.62
C GLU A 140 12.03 9.49 -18.48
N GLU A 141 12.55 8.40 -17.90
CA GLU A 141 13.30 7.38 -18.64
C GLU A 141 12.46 6.70 -19.73
N VAL A 142 11.20 6.38 -19.43
CA VAL A 142 10.26 5.82 -20.41
C VAL A 142 10.06 6.80 -21.56
N THR A 143 9.96 8.10 -21.27
CA THR A 143 9.81 9.14 -22.31
C THR A 143 10.96 9.10 -23.32
N LYS A 144 12.19 8.89 -22.86
CA LYS A 144 13.38 8.82 -23.73
C LYS A 144 13.40 7.60 -24.66
N GLN A 145 12.59 6.57 -24.35
CA GLN A 145 12.48 5.33 -25.14
C GLN A 145 11.32 5.36 -26.16
N LEU A 146 10.47 6.40 -26.11
CA LEU A 146 9.27 6.50 -26.93
C LEU A 146 9.49 7.29 -28.25
N ASP A 147 10.55 6.96 -28.98
CA ASP A 147 11.01 7.73 -30.16
C ASP A 147 10.01 7.93 -31.31
N GLU A 148 8.96 7.10 -31.42
CA GLU A 148 8.05 7.13 -32.57
C GLU A 148 6.74 7.94 -32.35
N ASN A 149 6.33 8.19 -31.11
CA ASN A 149 5.05 8.84 -30.82
C ASN A 149 5.20 10.15 -30.06
N LYS A 150 5.40 11.25 -30.81
CA LYS A 150 5.57 12.60 -30.26
C LYS A 150 4.46 13.01 -29.27
N SER A 151 3.21 12.60 -29.49
CA SER A 151 2.11 12.93 -28.59
C SER A 151 2.23 12.23 -27.24
N LEU A 152 2.64 10.96 -27.25
CA LEU A 152 2.86 10.18 -26.03
C LEU A 152 4.12 10.67 -25.29
N CYS A 153 5.18 11.00 -26.02
CA CYS A 153 6.38 11.61 -25.44
C CYS A 153 6.04 12.90 -24.70
N ASN A 154 5.34 13.84 -25.33
CA ASN A 154 4.93 15.09 -24.70
C ASN A 154 4.07 14.83 -23.45
N LYS A 155 3.13 13.87 -23.53
CA LYS A 155 2.31 13.48 -22.38
C LYS A 155 3.16 13.00 -21.21
N CYS A 156 4.08 12.06 -21.44
CA CYS A 156 4.93 11.50 -20.39
C CYS A 156 5.90 12.55 -19.82
N GLU A 157 6.43 13.41 -20.65
CA GLU A 157 7.35 14.49 -20.26
C GLU A 157 6.65 15.51 -19.36
N GLU A 158 5.46 15.99 -19.74
CA GLU A 158 4.67 16.90 -18.92
C GLU A 158 4.20 16.22 -17.62
N LEU A 159 3.81 14.96 -17.68
CA LEU A 159 3.42 14.18 -16.51
C LEU A 159 4.60 13.99 -15.54
N GLY A 160 5.78 13.65 -16.03
CA GLY A 160 6.99 13.51 -15.23
C GLY A 160 7.36 14.81 -14.51
N ARG A 161 7.23 15.96 -15.20
CA ARG A 161 7.46 17.30 -14.64
C ARG A 161 6.47 17.65 -13.56
N ILE A 162 5.18 17.38 -13.78
CA ILE A 162 4.13 17.61 -12.76
C ILE A 162 4.40 16.73 -11.53
N TYR A 163 4.77 15.46 -11.75
CA TYR A 163 5.06 14.51 -10.68
C TYR A 163 6.30 14.96 -9.87
N GLU A 164 7.39 15.34 -10.52
CA GLU A 164 8.57 15.89 -9.85
C GLU A 164 8.23 17.08 -8.96
N ARG A 165 7.45 18.03 -9.48
CA ARG A 165 7.02 19.20 -8.72
C ARG A 165 6.12 18.84 -7.56
N PHE A 166 5.22 17.90 -7.75
CA PHE A 166 4.38 17.40 -6.67
C PHE A 166 5.20 16.79 -5.55
N GLU A 167 6.15 15.90 -5.86
CA GLU A 167 7.04 15.31 -4.85
C GLU A 167 7.85 16.39 -4.10
N LYS A 168 8.42 17.35 -4.82
CA LYS A 168 9.15 18.47 -4.19
C LYS A 168 8.25 19.32 -3.30
N ALA A 169 7.00 19.54 -3.69
CA ALA A 169 6.06 20.36 -2.92
C ALA A 169 5.62 19.71 -1.60
N ILE A 170 5.57 18.38 -1.55
CA ILE A 170 5.23 17.64 -0.32
C ILE A 170 6.47 17.25 0.50
N GLU A 171 7.67 17.31 -0.10
CA GLU A 171 8.90 16.90 0.55
C GLU A 171 9.13 17.62 1.89
N GLY A 172 9.57 16.89 2.89
CA GLY A 172 9.88 17.44 4.23
C GLY A 172 8.66 17.67 5.12
N ARG A 173 7.48 17.97 4.58
CA ARG A 173 6.29 18.34 5.36
C ARG A 173 5.17 17.32 5.31
N PHE A 174 4.82 16.87 4.13
CA PHE A 174 3.69 15.98 3.90
C PHE A 174 4.13 14.61 3.39
N MET A 175 3.23 13.66 3.45
CA MET A 175 3.26 12.38 2.76
C MET A 175 1.86 12.04 2.25
N VAL A 176 1.75 11.20 1.25
CA VAL A 176 0.47 10.66 0.80
C VAL A 176 0.27 9.24 1.33
N THR A 177 -0.98 8.80 1.39
CA THR A 177 -1.35 7.48 1.93
C THR A 177 -0.61 6.33 1.26
N GLU A 178 -0.36 6.44 -0.03
CA GLU A 178 0.32 5.43 -0.85
C GLU A 178 1.79 5.22 -0.46
N GLN A 179 2.44 6.22 0.18
CA GLN A 179 3.83 6.14 0.65
C GLN A 179 3.97 5.43 2.00
N ILE A 180 2.88 5.29 2.78
CA ILE A 180 2.91 4.79 4.16
C ILE A 180 3.57 3.40 4.24
N LEU A 181 3.20 2.49 3.33
CA LEU A 181 3.72 1.12 3.34
C LEU A 181 5.20 1.05 2.98
N ASP A 182 5.64 1.87 2.03
CA ASP A 182 7.06 1.90 1.65
C ASP A 182 7.93 2.43 2.79
N ILE A 183 7.47 3.47 3.50
CA ILE A 183 8.15 3.97 4.70
C ILE A 183 8.13 2.90 5.81
N ALA A 184 7.00 2.25 6.06
CA ALA A 184 6.91 1.20 7.09
C ALA A 184 7.84 0.02 6.81
N ARG A 185 8.14 -0.28 5.55
CA ARG A 185 9.09 -1.31 5.12
C ARG A 185 10.48 -1.09 5.75
N GLU A 186 10.95 0.14 5.89
CA GLU A 186 12.26 0.47 6.47
C GLU A 186 12.35 0.16 7.97
N PHE A 187 11.20 0.07 8.64
CA PHE A 187 11.10 -0.21 10.07
C PHE A 187 10.78 -1.68 10.37
N THR A 188 10.51 -2.51 9.36
CA THR A 188 10.12 -3.92 9.55
C THR A 188 11.13 -4.69 10.38
N GLY A 189 12.43 -4.50 10.16
CA GLY A 189 13.49 -5.15 10.93
C GLY A 189 13.64 -4.66 12.37
N LYS A 190 13.10 -3.48 12.69
CA LYS A 190 13.22 -2.80 13.98
C LYS A 190 12.00 -3.04 14.89
N ALA A 191 10.85 -3.43 14.34
CA ALA A 191 9.62 -3.61 15.09
C ALA A 191 9.58 -4.96 15.82
N PRO A 192 9.66 -5.02 17.17
CA PRO A 192 9.68 -6.26 17.94
C PRO A 192 8.43 -7.11 17.71
N MET A 193 7.26 -6.49 17.55
CA MET A 193 5.98 -7.17 17.30
C MET A 193 5.98 -8.10 16.09
N LEU A 194 6.84 -7.85 15.10
CA LEU A 194 6.93 -8.67 13.88
C LEU A 194 7.82 -9.90 14.06
N LYS A 195 8.71 -9.87 15.05
CA LYS A 195 9.67 -10.96 15.28
C LYS A 195 8.94 -12.23 15.74
N ASN A 196 9.22 -13.33 15.05
CA ASN A 196 8.60 -14.63 15.34
C ASN A 196 7.07 -14.68 15.22
N ALA A 197 6.41 -13.63 14.74
CA ALA A 197 4.98 -13.61 14.48
C ALA A 197 4.64 -14.47 13.25
N VAL A 198 3.38 -14.89 13.17
CA VAL A 198 2.84 -15.65 12.04
C VAL A 198 1.85 -14.78 11.29
N PHE A 199 2.06 -14.64 10.00
CA PHE A 199 1.22 -13.82 9.12
C PHE A 199 0.36 -14.68 8.19
N TYR A 200 -0.86 -14.24 7.99
CA TYR A 200 -1.82 -14.78 7.04
C TYR A 200 -2.32 -13.65 6.15
N PHE A 201 -2.16 -13.77 4.85
CA PHE A 201 -2.66 -12.83 3.85
C PHE A 201 -3.82 -13.46 3.10
N ASP A 202 -4.99 -12.83 3.16
CA ASP A 202 -6.22 -13.34 2.53
C ASP A 202 -6.98 -12.25 1.78
N GLY A 203 -7.62 -12.62 0.68
CA GLY A 203 -8.49 -11.73 -0.09
C GLY A 203 -7.76 -10.78 -1.04
N PHE A 204 -6.48 -10.99 -1.33
CA PHE A 204 -5.74 -10.22 -2.32
C PHE A 204 -5.79 -10.89 -3.69
N ALA A 205 -6.17 -10.14 -4.72
CA ALA A 205 -6.11 -10.61 -6.11
C ALA A 205 -4.65 -10.62 -6.65
N GLY A 206 -3.78 -9.82 -6.05
CA GLY A 206 -2.36 -9.69 -6.36
C GLY A 206 -1.72 -8.69 -5.41
N PHE A 207 -0.40 -8.56 -5.46
CA PHE A 207 0.36 -7.60 -4.66
C PHE A 207 1.06 -6.58 -5.57
N THR A 208 1.00 -5.32 -5.18
CA THR A 208 1.78 -4.27 -5.85
C THR A 208 3.29 -4.46 -5.60
N PRO A 209 4.17 -3.87 -6.42
CA PRO A 209 5.63 -3.94 -6.18
C PRO A 209 6.04 -3.45 -4.79
N VAL A 210 5.39 -2.41 -4.26
CA VAL A 210 5.62 -1.91 -2.89
C VAL A 210 5.22 -2.96 -1.85
N GLN A 211 4.05 -3.61 -2.02
CA GLN A 211 3.62 -4.70 -1.13
C GLN A 211 4.57 -5.90 -1.20
N ILE A 212 5.04 -6.27 -2.39
CA ILE A 212 6.04 -7.35 -2.55
C ILE A 212 7.34 -6.99 -1.84
N SER A 213 7.80 -5.74 -1.97
CA SER A 213 9.00 -5.26 -1.29
C SER A 213 8.85 -5.29 0.23
N PHE A 214 7.69 -4.89 0.74
CA PHE A 214 7.36 -5.01 2.17
C PHE A 214 7.34 -6.48 2.62
N LEU A 215 6.71 -7.38 1.86
CA LEU A 215 6.68 -8.82 2.17
C LEU A 215 8.07 -9.44 2.20
N ARG A 216 9.00 -9.00 1.35
CA ARG A 216 10.40 -9.46 1.37
C ARG A 216 11.10 -9.11 2.68
N GLU A 217 10.89 -7.89 3.19
CA GLU A 217 11.46 -7.49 4.48
C GLU A 217 10.77 -8.23 5.63
N LEU A 218 9.45 -8.40 5.57
CA LEU A 218 8.67 -9.14 6.56
C LEU A 218 9.12 -10.61 6.66
N LEU A 219 9.44 -11.25 5.52
CA LEU A 219 9.97 -12.61 5.49
C LEU A 219 11.27 -12.77 6.30
N LYS A 220 12.09 -11.73 6.44
CA LYS A 220 13.35 -11.80 7.18
C LYS A 220 13.14 -11.92 8.70
N VAL A 221 12.00 -11.44 9.22
CA VAL A 221 11.74 -11.33 10.67
C VAL A 221 10.60 -12.22 11.16
N ALA A 222 9.61 -12.51 10.32
CA ALA A 222 8.47 -13.35 10.65
C ALA A 222 8.86 -14.82 10.79
N ALA A 223 8.16 -15.58 11.66
CA ALA A 223 8.32 -17.03 11.75
C ALA A 223 7.77 -17.73 10.51
N GLN A 224 6.62 -17.27 10.03
CA GLN A 224 5.93 -17.86 8.87
C GLN A 224 5.01 -16.84 8.21
N ILE A 225 4.93 -16.88 6.90
CA ILE A 225 3.95 -16.14 6.10
C ILE A 225 3.11 -17.15 5.30
N ASN A 226 1.79 -17.03 5.39
CA ASN A 226 0.81 -17.84 4.66
C ASN A 226 0.01 -16.92 3.75
N VAL A 227 -0.18 -17.29 2.47
CA VAL A 227 -0.91 -16.50 1.47
C VAL A 227 -1.97 -17.39 0.81
N THR A 228 -3.23 -16.88 0.68
CA THR A 228 -4.31 -17.58 -0.02
C THR A 228 -4.45 -17.13 -1.47
#